data_4d68dd9beacbc741e28773691019c187
#
_entry.id   4d68dd9beacbc741e28773691019c187
#
_cell.length_a   1.000
_cell.length_b   1.000
_cell.length_c   1.000
_cell.angle_alpha   90.00
_cell.angle_beta   90.00
_cell.angle_gamma   90.00
#
_symmetry.space_group_name_H-M   'P 1'
#
loop_
_entity.id
_entity.type
_entity.pdbx_description
1 polymer ?
#
loop_
_entity_poly.entity_id
_entity_poly.type
_entity_poly.pdbx_seq_one_letter_code
_entity_poly.pdbx_strand_id
1 'polypeptide(L)'
;MSTNENLRNIAIIAHVDHGKTTLVDAMLKQSHVFRSNEKVEERVMDSGDIERERGITILSKNTSIMYNGIKINIVDTPGHADFGGEVERVLNMVDGVLLLVDAFEGPMPQTKYVLRKALEQKLKPIVVINKIDKPNQRVDDVYDEVLELFMELDADDDQLDFPVIYATARDGIAKYKMEDENDNLEPLMETIVKEIPAPHGDEEGPLQLMVTTLEADDYVGRVAIGRISRGKARTNQNVVLINGDQEIKAKIGKVFVYQGMQRVEVPEASMGEIVALTGLGDVSIGYTVADAEQPEALPAIRIDEPTLSMTFGVNTSPFAGREGEFVTSRHLRDRLFKEVETNVAMKVEETDSPDVFKVSGRGELHLSILIEEMRREGYELQVGKPEVVYKTINGQLCEPIENLTVEVPQEYMGAVMEGLGTRKAELTNMTETAGYMRLEFTIPARGLIGFRSELLTSTKGNGIMNHVFHGYAPYKGDIPGRTRGSLVAFEQGETTGYGIYTLQDRGTMFISPNEQVYEGMIVGENSRENDIDINPCKKKNVSNMRTSSSDEAIRLTPPRILSLEQAIEYINSDELVEVTPEHIRLRKAILDRTIRGRNAKNARKG
;
A
#
# COMPACT_ATOMS: atom_id res chain seq x y z
N MET A 1 -16.78 -35.01 -9.57
CA MET A 1 -16.13 -33.68 -9.76
C MET A 1 -16.40 -33.30 -11.21
N SER A 2 -16.88 -32.09 -11.43
CA SER A 2 -17.15 -31.50 -12.74
C SER A 2 -16.13 -30.37 -12.99
N THR A 3 -15.93 -30.05 -14.28
CA THR A 3 -15.06 -28.93 -14.68
C THR A 3 -15.92 -27.91 -15.39
N ASN A 4 -15.77 -26.63 -15.03
CA ASN A 4 -16.49 -25.55 -15.69
C ASN A 4 -15.63 -25.01 -16.86
N GLU A 5 -15.71 -25.67 -18.00
CA GLU A 5 -14.91 -25.37 -19.20
C GLU A 5 -15.12 -23.96 -19.76
N ASN A 6 -16.26 -23.32 -19.44
CA ASN A 6 -16.61 -21.99 -19.92
C ASN A 6 -16.09 -20.84 -19.05
N LEU A 7 -15.19 -21.14 -18.11
CA LEU A 7 -14.71 -20.17 -17.14
C LEU A 7 -13.18 -20.25 -16.96
N ARG A 8 -12.53 -19.11 -16.81
CA ARG A 8 -11.13 -18.97 -16.37
C ARG A 8 -11.04 -17.89 -15.31
N ASN A 9 -10.28 -18.12 -14.26
CA ASN A 9 -10.03 -17.14 -13.22
C ASN A 9 -8.55 -16.82 -13.17
N ILE A 10 -8.18 -15.57 -13.40
CA ILE A 10 -6.79 -15.10 -13.41
C ILE A 10 -6.59 -13.89 -12.50
N ALA A 11 -5.40 -13.80 -11.92
CA ALA A 11 -4.92 -12.58 -11.27
C ALA A 11 -3.79 -11.95 -12.10
N ILE A 12 -3.68 -10.64 -12.08
CA ILE A 12 -2.59 -9.94 -12.78
C ILE A 12 -1.60 -9.42 -11.75
N ILE A 13 -0.37 -9.89 -11.86
CA ILE A 13 0.77 -9.52 -11.02
C ILE A 13 1.68 -8.61 -11.84
N ALA A 14 1.97 -7.42 -11.34
CA ALA A 14 2.89 -6.49 -11.98
C ALA A 14 3.55 -5.57 -10.96
N HIS A 15 4.75 -5.09 -11.29
CA HIS A 15 5.32 -3.94 -10.60
C HIS A 15 4.58 -2.65 -11.00
N VAL A 16 4.70 -1.63 -10.17
CA VAL A 16 4.23 -0.26 -10.48
C VAL A 16 4.81 0.16 -11.83
N ASP A 17 4.01 0.81 -12.66
CA ASP A 17 4.37 1.28 -14.00
C ASP A 17 4.72 0.20 -15.05
N HIS A 18 4.67 -1.10 -14.77
CA HIS A 18 4.85 -2.15 -15.79
C HIS A 18 3.67 -2.23 -16.78
N GLY A 19 2.58 -1.51 -16.53
CA GLY A 19 1.45 -1.37 -17.46
C GLY A 19 0.27 -2.29 -17.18
N LYS A 20 0.08 -2.73 -15.92
CA LYS A 20 -1.03 -3.58 -15.47
C LYS A 20 -2.39 -3.00 -15.85
N THR A 21 -2.71 -1.80 -15.38
CA THR A 21 -3.98 -1.12 -15.67
C THR A 21 -4.19 -0.91 -17.17
N THR A 22 -3.12 -0.54 -17.89
CA THR A 22 -3.15 -0.37 -19.36
C THR A 22 -3.49 -1.66 -20.09
N LEU A 23 -2.94 -2.80 -19.63
CA LEU A 23 -3.23 -4.11 -20.23
C LEU A 23 -4.70 -4.50 -19.99
N VAL A 24 -5.19 -4.35 -18.76
CA VAL A 24 -6.60 -4.66 -18.44
C VAL A 24 -7.56 -3.78 -19.23
N ASP A 25 -7.28 -2.47 -19.35
CA ASP A 25 -8.06 -1.55 -20.17
C ASP A 25 -8.08 -1.97 -21.65
N ALA A 26 -6.95 -2.41 -22.19
CA ALA A 26 -6.87 -2.92 -23.55
C ALA A 26 -7.68 -4.22 -23.75
N MET A 27 -7.58 -5.15 -22.79
CA MET A 27 -8.38 -6.39 -22.78
C MET A 27 -9.88 -6.09 -22.74
N LEU A 28 -10.33 -5.18 -21.89
CA LEU A 28 -11.72 -4.75 -21.79
C LEU A 28 -12.23 -4.08 -23.08
N LYS A 29 -11.42 -3.24 -23.71
CA LYS A 29 -11.75 -2.57 -24.97
C LYS A 29 -11.92 -3.55 -26.12
N GLN A 30 -11.03 -4.54 -26.25
CA GLN A 30 -11.05 -5.52 -27.33
C GLN A 30 -12.13 -6.60 -27.14
N SER A 31 -12.51 -6.90 -25.92
CA SER A 31 -13.62 -7.82 -25.64
C SER A 31 -15.02 -7.22 -25.86
N HIS A 32 -15.12 -6.00 -26.40
CA HIS A 32 -16.38 -5.29 -26.66
C HIS A 32 -17.32 -5.12 -25.44
N VAL A 33 -16.75 -5.10 -24.24
CA VAL A 33 -17.49 -4.87 -22.99
C VAL A 33 -18.10 -3.46 -22.98
N PHE A 34 -17.42 -2.48 -23.58
CA PHE A 34 -17.92 -1.10 -23.71
C PHE A 34 -18.74 -0.92 -24.99
N ARG A 35 -19.81 -0.12 -24.90
CA ARG A 35 -20.57 0.29 -26.08
C ARG A 35 -19.71 1.21 -26.96
N SER A 36 -19.84 1.11 -28.29
CA SER A 36 -19.06 1.84 -29.29
C SER A 36 -19.05 3.38 -29.15
N ASN A 37 -19.95 3.96 -28.35
CA ASN A 37 -20.09 5.40 -28.08
C ASN A 37 -19.76 5.80 -26.64
N GLU A 38 -19.31 4.88 -25.79
CA GLU A 38 -18.96 5.16 -24.41
C GLU A 38 -17.54 5.76 -24.37
N LYS A 39 -17.41 6.98 -23.86
CA LYS A 39 -16.08 7.55 -23.57
C LYS A 39 -15.53 6.84 -22.35
N VAL A 40 -14.65 5.89 -22.59
CA VAL A 40 -13.92 5.20 -21.53
C VAL A 40 -12.83 6.14 -21.02
N GLU A 41 -12.90 6.51 -19.75
CA GLU A 41 -11.77 7.17 -19.09
C GLU A 41 -10.56 6.24 -19.07
N GLU A 42 -9.37 6.76 -19.26
CA GLU A 42 -8.14 5.99 -19.09
C GLU A 42 -8.01 5.58 -17.62
N ARG A 43 -7.47 4.36 -17.37
CA ARG A 43 -7.32 3.75 -16.03
C ARG A 43 -8.64 3.44 -15.33
N VAL A 44 -9.53 2.76 -16.04
CA VAL A 44 -10.86 2.36 -15.53
C VAL A 44 -10.78 1.54 -14.24
N MET A 45 -9.72 0.75 -14.07
CA MET A 45 -9.52 -0.06 -12.85
C MET A 45 -9.02 0.75 -11.66
N ASP A 46 -8.27 1.84 -11.85
CA ASP A 46 -7.80 2.70 -10.77
C ASP A 46 -8.87 3.76 -10.46
N SER A 47 -9.95 3.39 -9.79
CA SER A 47 -11.09 4.29 -9.51
C SER A 47 -10.86 5.21 -8.31
N GLY A 48 -9.93 4.88 -7.41
CA GLY A 48 -9.58 5.70 -6.26
C GLY A 48 -8.69 6.89 -6.64
N ASP A 49 -8.98 8.09 -6.12
CA ASP A 49 -8.16 9.28 -6.40
C ASP A 49 -6.72 9.09 -5.93
N ILE A 50 -6.50 8.43 -4.79
CA ILE A 50 -5.17 8.12 -4.25
C ILE A 50 -4.45 7.10 -5.13
N GLU A 51 -5.15 6.09 -5.66
CA GLU A 51 -4.58 5.12 -6.60
C GLU A 51 -4.10 5.81 -7.88
N ARG A 52 -4.92 6.73 -8.44
CA ARG A 52 -4.57 7.50 -9.64
C ARG A 52 -3.39 8.44 -9.43
N GLU A 53 -3.36 9.15 -8.29
CA GLU A 53 -2.28 10.08 -7.96
C GLU A 53 -0.95 9.37 -7.72
N ARG A 54 -0.99 8.22 -7.06
CA ARG A 54 0.21 7.44 -6.70
C ARG A 54 0.63 6.43 -7.75
N GLY A 55 -0.25 6.12 -8.71
CA GLY A 55 -0.02 5.11 -9.74
C GLY A 55 0.05 3.68 -9.21
N ILE A 56 -0.52 3.40 -8.02
CA ILE A 56 -0.52 2.08 -7.37
C ILE A 56 -1.93 1.56 -7.19
N THR A 57 -2.12 0.25 -7.31
CA THR A 57 -3.36 -0.42 -6.90
C THR A 57 -3.33 -0.66 -5.39
N ILE A 58 -4.34 -0.19 -4.68
CA ILE A 58 -4.49 -0.34 -3.23
C ILE A 58 -5.44 -1.48 -2.92
N LEU A 59 -6.62 -1.48 -3.57
CA LEU A 59 -7.66 -2.48 -3.40
C LEU A 59 -7.78 -3.35 -4.64
N SER A 60 -7.95 -4.65 -4.42
CA SER A 60 -8.23 -5.59 -5.50
C SER A 60 -9.60 -5.31 -6.13
N LYS A 61 -9.69 -5.39 -7.44
CA LYS A 61 -10.92 -5.20 -8.20
C LYS A 61 -11.18 -6.39 -9.10
N ASN A 62 -12.46 -6.72 -9.24
CA ASN A 62 -12.88 -7.83 -10.07
C ASN A 62 -13.50 -7.30 -11.35
N THR A 63 -13.10 -7.86 -12.48
CA THR A 63 -13.72 -7.63 -13.77
C THR A 63 -13.80 -8.92 -14.56
N SER A 64 -14.53 -8.93 -15.66
CA SER A 64 -14.57 -10.09 -16.55
C SER A 64 -14.68 -9.67 -18.01
N ILE A 65 -14.18 -10.53 -18.87
CA ILE A 65 -14.28 -10.41 -20.33
C ILE A 65 -14.81 -11.71 -20.92
N MET A 66 -15.31 -11.63 -22.15
CA MET A 66 -15.74 -12.80 -22.92
C MET A 66 -14.79 -13.00 -24.10
N TYR A 67 -14.24 -14.19 -24.23
CA TYR A 67 -13.45 -14.60 -25.40
C TYR A 67 -13.91 -15.96 -25.91
N ASN A 68 -14.35 -16.02 -27.16
CA ASN A 68 -14.84 -17.25 -27.83
C ASN A 68 -15.87 -18.05 -27.01
N GLY A 69 -16.76 -17.36 -26.28
CA GLY A 69 -17.78 -18.00 -25.44
C GLY A 69 -17.29 -18.43 -24.05
N ILE A 70 -16.01 -18.23 -23.74
CA ILE A 70 -15.42 -18.47 -22.43
C ILE A 70 -15.36 -17.17 -21.66
N LYS A 71 -15.83 -17.17 -20.43
CA LYS A 71 -15.71 -16.05 -19.51
C LYS A 71 -14.35 -16.10 -18.82
N ILE A 72 -13.63 -14.99 -18.85
CA ILE A 72 -12.36 -14.82 -18.14
C ILE A 72 -12.59 -13.79 -17.04
N ASN A 73 -12.62 -14.23 -15.79
CA ASN A 73 -12.59 -13.36 -14.64
C ASN A 73 -11.15 -12.88 -14.40
N ILE A 74 -10.99 -11.59 -14.23
CA ILE A 74 -9.70 -10.94 -14.01
C ILE A 74 -9.76 -10.26 -12.65
N VAL A 75 -8.86 -10.65 -11.75
CA VAL A 75 -8.72 -10.02 -10.44
C VAL A 75 -7.45 -9.17 -10.46
N ASP A 76 -7.62 -7.87 -10.27
CA ASP A 76 -6.50 -6.95 -10.16
C ASP A 76 -5.85 -7.07 -8.78
N THR A 77 -4.53 -7.24 -8.72
CA THR A 77 -3.81 -7.40 -7.45
C THR A 77 -2.98 -6.18 -7.11
N PRO A 78 -2.96 -5.75 -5.84
CA PRO A 78 -1.96 -4.78 -5.38
C PRO A 78 -0.54 -5.27 -5.64
N GLY A 79 0.32 -4.36 -6.12
CA GLY A 79 1.73 -4.71 -6.38
C GLY A 79 2.65 -4.49 -5.17
N HIS A 80 2.22 -3.74 -4.16
CA HIS A 80 3.06 -3.36 -3.02
C HIS A 80 2.95 -4.35 -1.86
N ALA A 81 4.08 -4.69 -1.23
CA ALA A 81 4.13 -5.67 -0.13
C ALA A 81 3.28 -5.27 1.10
N ASP A 82 3.07 -3.98 1.34
CA ASP A 82 2.22 -3.48 2.43
C ASP A 82 0.76 -3.93 2.30
N PHE A 83 0.32 -4.31 1.09
CA PHE A 83 -1.00 -4.87 0.80
C PHE A 83 -1.00 -6.40 0.65
N GLY A 84 0.01 -7.09 1.15
CA GLY A 84 0.16 -8.53 1.01
C GLY A 84 -1.04 -9.34 1.51
N GLY A 85 -1.79 -8.85 2.50
CA GLY A 85 -3.03 -9.48 2.94
C GLY A 85 -4.13 -9.49 1.86
N GLU A 86 -4.21 -8.45 1.02
CA GLU A 86 -5.09 -8.42 -0.15
C GLU A 86 -4.63 -9.45 -1.19
N VAL A 87 -3.33 -9.49 -1.47
CA VAL A 87 -2.74 -10.43 -2.43
C VAL A 87 -3.05 -11.88 -2.07
N GLU A 88 -2.81 -12.28 -0.81
CA GLU A 88 -3.07 -13.65 -0.34
C GLU A 88 -4.54 -14.06 -0.51
N ARG A 89 -5.47 -13.14 -0.27
CA ARG A 89 -6.90 -13.37 -0.43
C ARG A 89 -7.30 -13.51 -1.90
N VAL A 90 -6.79 -12.61 -2.75
CA VAL A 90 -7.08 -12.61 -4.19
C VAL A 90 -6.60 -13.89 -4.85
N LEU A 91 -5.38 -14.34 -4.53
CA LEU A 91 -4.81 -15.55 -5.11
C LEU A 91 -5.64 -16.82 -4.80
N ASN A 92 -6.40 -16.83 -3.70
CA ASN A 92 -7.32 -17.93 -3.40
C ASN A 92 -8.56 -17.98 -4.32
N MET A 93 -8.83 -16.93 -5.12
CA MET A 93 -9.96 -16.90 -6.03
C MET A 93 -9.62 -17.34 -7.46
N VAL A 94 -8.35 -17.53 -7.80
CA VAL A 94 -7.89 -17.70 -9.16
C VAL A 94 -7.25 -19.07 -9.41
N ASP A 95 -7.12 -19.45 -10.66
CA ASP A 95 -6.52 -20.71 -11.12
C ASP A 95 -5.16 -20.49 -11.80
N GLY A 96 -4.85 -19.24 -12.15
CA GLY A 96 -3.57 -18.86 -12.72
C GLY A 96 -3.28 -17.38 -12.61
N VAL A 97 -2.05 -17.00 -12.97
CA VAL A 97 -1.56 -15.63 -12.83
C VAL A 97 -0.89 -15.15 -14.12
N LEU A 98 -1.14 -13.88 -14.48
CA LEU A 98 -0.38 -13.18 -15.50
C LEU A 98 0.73 -12.38 -14.81
N LEU A 99 1.97 -12.76 -15.03
CA LEU A 99 3.14 -12.01 -14.56
C LEU A 99 3.54 -10.99 -15.64
N LEU A 100 3.25 -9.72 -15.40
CA LEU A 100 3.57 -8.62 -16.33
C LEU A 100 4.91 -8.00 -15.98
N VAL A 101 5.86 -8.01 -16.92
CA VAL A 101 7.22 -7.53 -16.75
C VAL A 101 7.54 -6.50 -17.84
N ASP A 102 8.16 -5.38 -17.49
CA ASP A 102 8.64 -4.38 -18.46
C ASP A 102 9.86 -4.92 -19.22
N ALA A 103 9.86 -4.80 -20.55
CA ALA A 103 10.91 -5.31 -21.43
C ALA A 103 12.29 -4.65 -21.23
N PHE A 104 12.37 -3.55 -20.48
CA PHE A 104 13.63 -2.87 -20.14
C PHE A 104 14.02 -3.07 -18.68
N GLU A 105 13.07 -2.91 -17.74
CA GLU A 105 13.34 -2.96 -16.30
C GLU A 105 13.55 -4.41 -15.80
N GLY A 106 12.86 -5.37 -16.41
CA GLY A 106 12.89 -6.76 -15.94
C GLY A 106 12.02 -7.01 -14.71
N PRO A 107 12.18 -8.17 -14.06
CA PRO A 107 11.41 -8.52 -12.86
C PRO A 107 11.88 -7.73 -11.65
N MET A 108 10.97 -6.98 -11.03
CA MET A 108 11.26 -6.10 -9.89
C MET A 108 10.99 -6.80 -8.55
N PRO A 109 11.66 -6.42 -7.45
CA PRO A 109 11.57 -7.11 -6.15
C PRO A 109 10.16 -7.21 -5.57
N GLN A 110 9.28 -6.24 -5.80
CA GLN A 110 7.89 -6.29 -5.32
C GLN A 110 7.11 -7.44 -5.97
N THR A 111 7.37 -7.71 -7.24
CA THR A 111 6.77 -8.81 -7.99
C THR A 111 7.15 -10.18 -7.40
N LYS A 112 8.36 -10.29 -6.84
CA LYS A 112 8.89 -11.52 -6.21
C LYS A 112 8.01 -12.02 -5.07
N TYR A 113 7.50 -11.13 -4.20
CA TYR A 113 6.62 -11.53 -3.10
C TYR A 113 5.32 -12.14 -3.61
N VAL A 114 4.63 -11.43 -4.54
CA VAL A 114 3.34 -11.87 -5.07
C VAL A 114 3.49 -13.17 -5.87
N LEU A 115 4.55 -13.25 -6.69
CA LEU A 115 4.87 -14.45 -7.47
C LEU A 115 5.16 -15.64 -6.55
N ARG A 116 5.94 -15.48 -5.48
CA ARG A 116 6.19 -16.55 -4.49
C ARG A 116 4.88 -17.10 -3.94
N LYS A 117 3.95 -16.23 -3.52
CA LYS A 117 2.64 -16.64 -3.00
C LYS A 117 1.80 -17.37 -4.05
N ALA A 118 1.88 -16.97 -5.31
CA ALA A 118 1.21 -17.64 -6.41
C ALA A 118 1.79 -19.05 -6.65
N LEU A 119 3.13 -19.18 -6.65
CA LEU A 119 3.82 -20.46 -6.84
C LEU A 119 3.58 -21.42 -5.66
N GLU A 120 3.59 -20.94 -4.41
CA GLU A 120 3.25 -21.72 -3.20
C GLU A 120 1.83 -22.32 -3.30
N GLN A 121 0.88 -21.62 -3.94
CA GLN A 121 -0.48 -22.09 -4.18
C GLN A 121 -0.63 -22.92 -5.45
N LYS A 122 0.48 -23.20 -6.16
CA LYS A 122 0.52 -23.95 -7.43
C LYS A 122 -0.34 -23.37 -8.53
N LEU A 123 -0.47 -22.05 -8.58
CA LEU A 123 -1.14 -21.36 -9.67
C LEU A 123 -0.30 -21.43 -10.94
N LYS A 124 -0.97 -21.63 -12.10
CA LYS A 124 -0.28 -21.67 -13.40
C LYS A 124 0.13 -20.27 -13.83
N PRO A 125 1.42 -19.98 -14.04
CA PRO A 125 1.89 -18.68 -14.49
C PRO A 125 1.87 -18.55 -16.01
N ILE A 126 1.57 -17.34 -16.49
CA ILE A 126 1.82 -16.88 -17.86
C ILE A 126 2.65 -15.61 -17.75
N VAL A 127 3.77 -15.52 -18.41
CA VAL A 127 4.64 -14.34 -18.42
C VAL A 127 4.29 -13.44 -19.58
N VAL A 128 4.10 -12.14 -19.33
CA VAL A 128 3.82 -11.14 -20.36
C VAL A 128 4.94 -10.09 -20.30
N ILE A 129 5.84 -10.10 -21.28
CA ILE A 129 6.89 -9.10 -21.44
C ILE A 129 6.29 -7.91 -22.19
N ASN A 130 6.06 -6.81 -21.46
CA ASN A 130 5.36 -5.63 -21.95
C ASN A 130 6.31 -4.51 -22.35
N LYS A 131 5.80 -3.54 -23.12
CA LYS A 131 6.54 -2.37 -23.63
C LYS A 131 7.68 -2.73 -24.58
N ILE A 132 7.46 -3.76 -25.41
CA ILE A 132 8.43 -4.19 -26.44
C ILE A 132 8.65 -3.13 -27.54
N ASP A 133 7.83 -2.08 -27.58
CA ASP A 133 7.95 -0.91 -28.46
C ASP A 133 9.06 0.07 -28.04
N LYS A 134 9.59 -0.07 -26.81
CA LYS A 134 10.68 0.79 -26.33
C LYS A 134 11.98 0.53 -27.10
N PRO A 135 12.72 1.59 -27.53
CA PRO A 135 13.94 1.42 -28.33
C PRO A 135 15.11 0.78 -27.57
N ASN A 136 15.06 0.77 -26.25
CA ASN A 136 16.07 0.20 -25.35
C ASN A 136 15.62 -1.11 -24.67
N GLN A 137 14.61 -1.78 -25.22
CA GLN A 137 14.16 -3.07 -24.74
C GLN A 137 15.28 -4.12 -24.80
N ARG A 138 15.30 -5.07 -23.85
CA ARG A 138 16.27 -6.15 -23.70
C ARG A 138 15.56 -7.48 -23.41
N VAL A 139 14.65 -7.83 -24.30
CA VAL A 139 13.68 -8.92 -24.12
C VAL A 139 14.33 -10.26 -23.76
N ASP A 140 15.43 -10.62 -24.40
CA ASP A 140 16.12 -11.90 -24.15
C ASP A 140 16.72 -11.92 -22.74
N ASP A 141 17.36 -10.84 -22.31
CA ASP A 141 17.91 -10.72 -20.95
C ASP A 141 16.78 -10.77 -19.90
N VAL A 142 15.65 -10.09 -20.17
CA VAL A 142 14.48 -10.09 -19.26
C VAL A 142 13.86 -11.47 -19.15
N TYR A 143 13.83 -12.25 -20.25
CA TYR A 143 13.37 -13.63 -20.20
C TYR A 143 14.24 -14.48 -19.26
N ASP A 144 15.57 -14.37 -19.41
CA ASP A 144 16.53 -15.10 -18.57
C ASP A 144 16.41 -14.68 -17.09
N GLU A 145 16.27 -13.38 -16.81
CA GLU A 145 16.04 -12.86 -15.45
C GLU A 145 14.73 -13.38 -14.83
N VAL A 146 13.66 -13.50 -15.61
CA VAL A 146 12.40 -14.10 -15.15
C VAL A 146 12.59 -15.58 -14.84
N LEU A 147 13.28 -16.33 -15.70
CA LEU A 147 13.57 -17.74 -15.46
C LEU A 147 14.41 -17.94 -14.18
N GLU A 148 15.45 -17.12 -13.99
CA GLU A 148 16.25 -17.13 -12.77
C GLU A 148 15.39 -16.82 -11.53
N LEU A 149 14.47 -15.85 -11.63
CA LEU A 149 13.54 -15.53 -10.55
C LEU A 149 12.64 -16.72 -10.18
N PHE A 150 12.12 -17.45 -11.15
CA PHE A 150 11.30 -18.66 -10.89
C PHE A 150 12.12 -19.75 -10.20
N MET A 151 13.36 -19.99 -10.66
CA MET A 151 14.28 -20.94 -10.01
C MET A 151 14.63 -20.52 -8.57
N GLU A 152 14.85 -19.22 -8.33
CA GLU A 152 15.12 -18.67 -6.98
C GLU A 152 13.93 -18.84 -6.03
N LEU A 153 12.72 -18.87 -6.57
CA LEU A 153 11.47 -19.07 -5.82
C LEU A 153 11.06 -20.55 -5.67
N ASP A 154 11.97 -21.51 -6.00
CA ASP A 154 11.72 -22.95 -5.91
C ASP A 154 10.50 -23.40 -6.75
N ALA A 155 10.29 -22.79 -7.93
CA ALA A 155 9.26 -23.20 -8.86
C ALA A 155 9.46 -24.66 -9.30
N ASP A 156 8.37 -25.43 -9.40
CA ASP A 156 8.41 -26.80 -9.90
C ASP A 156 8.53 -26.86 -11.45
N ASP A 157 8.78 -28.04 -12.00
CA ASP A 157 9.01 -28.22 -13.44
C ASP A 157 7.82 -27.73 -14.28
N ASP A 158 6.58 -27.91 -13.81
CA ASP A 158 5.37 -27.45 -14.50
C ASP A 158 5.24 -25.92 -14.47
N GLN A 159 5.78 -25.28 -13.43
CA GLN A 159 5.80 -23.82 -13.29
C GLN A 159 6.95 -23.17 -14.07
N LEU A 160 8.07 -23.89 -14.25
CA LEU A 160 9.21 -23.42 -15.07
C LEU A 160 8.90 -23.51 -16.58
N ASP A 161 7.95 -24.37 -17.00
CA ASP A 161 7.45 -24.43 -18.39
C ASP A 161 6.32 -23.40 -18.58
N PHE A 162 6.61 -22.14 -18.29
CA PHE A 162 5.63 -21.07 -18.45
C PHE A 162 5.59 -20.53 -19.89
N PRO A 163 4.41 -20.26 -20.46
CA PRO A 163 4.28 -19.59 -21.74
C PRO A 163 4.65 -18.11 -21.61
N VAL A 164 5.29 -17.56 -22.65
CA VAL A 164 5.66 -16.16 -22.75
C VAL A 164 4.93 -15.48 -23.88
N ILE A 165 4.36 -14.31 -23.59
CA ILE A 165 3.70 -13.42 -24.54
C ILE A 165 4.43 -12.08 -24.55
N TYR A 166 4.69 -11.56 -25.73
CA TYR A 166 5.30 -10.25 -25.95
C TYR A 166 4.21 -9.22 -26.23
N ALA A 167 4.18 -8.11 -25.51
CA ALA A 167 3.07 -7.17 -25.59
C ALA A 167 3.49 -5.70 -25.67
N THR A 168 2.62 -4.92 -26.29
CA THR A 168 2.54 -3.47 -26.17
C THR A 168 1.14 -3.13 -25.68
N ALA A 169 0.95 -3.15 -24.37
CA ALA A 169 -0.36 -2.99 -23.75
C ALA A 169 -1.03 -1.66 -24.14
N ARG A 170 -0.25 -0.57 -24.30
CA ARG A 170 -0.75 0.75 -24.73
C ARG A 170 -1.44 0.69 -26.08
N ASP A 171 -0.89 -0.04 -27.02
CA ASP A 171 -1.41 -0.17 -28.38
C ASP A 171 -2.38 -1.36 -28.53
N GLY A 172 -2.54 -2.18 -27.45
CA GLY A 172 -3.41 -3.33 -27.42
C GLY A 172 -2.92 -4.49 -28.31
N ILE A 173 -1.61 -4.70 -28.35
CA ILE A 173 -0.96 -5.69 -29.22
C ILE A 173 -0.28 -6.75 -28.36
N ALA A 174 -0.43 -8.03 -28.75
CA ALA A 174 0.26 -9.18 -28.17
C ALA A 174 0.78 -10.12 -29.27
N LYS A 175 1.90 -10.80 -29.02
CA LYS A 175 2.59 -11.66 -29.99
C LYS A 175 3.12 -12.91 -29.29
N TYR A 176 3.19 -14.03 -30.02
CA TYR A 176 3.89 -15.24 -29.55
C TYR A 176 5.40 -15.14 -29.71
N LYS A 177 5.88 -14.44 -30.75
CA LYS A 177 7.28 -14.18 -31.04
C LYS A 177 7.47 -12.72 -31.42
N MET A 178 8.67 -12.19 -31.19
CA MET A 178 8.98 -10.78 -31.49
C MET A 178 8.79 -10.43 -32.97
N GLU A 179 9.01 -11.39 -33.87
CA GLU A 179 8.93 -11.19 -35.33
C GLU A 179 7.49 -11.27 -35.85
N ASP A 180 6.53 -11.73 -35.05
CA ASP A 180 5.15 -11.89 -35.49
C ASP A 180 4.52 -10.53 -35.82
N GLU A 181 3.72 -10.49 -36.87
CA GLU A 181 2.86 -9.34 -37.18
C GLU A 181 1.49 -9.59 -36.55
N ASN A 182 1.11 -8.75 -35.59
CA ASN A 182 -0.20 -8.80 -34.96
C ASN A 182 -0.61 -7.40 -34.50
N ASP A 183 -1.93 -7.12 -34.49
CA ASP A 183 -2.53 -5.83 -34.17
C ASP A 183 -3.56 -5.87 -33.03
N ASN A 184 -3.64 -7.00 -32.31
CA ASN A 184 -4.62 -7.22 -31.26
C ASN A 184 -4.05 -8.06 -30.09
N LEU A 185 -4.87 -8.30 -29.05
CA LEU A 185 -4.51 -9.12 -27.87
C LEU A 185 -4.92 -10.60 -28.01
N GLU A 186 -5.36 -11.04 -29.19
CA GLU A 186 -5.83 -12.42 -29.39
C GLU A 186 -4.81 -13.48 -28.93
N PRO A 187 -3.48 -13.38 -29.21
CA PRO A 187 -2.50 -14.32 -28.71
C PRO A 187 -2.48 -14.47 -27.19
N LEU A 188 -2.67 -13.37 -26.45
CA LEU A 188 -2.75 -13.40 -25.00
C LEU A 188 -4.03 -14.08 -24.53
N MET A 189 -5.19 -13.74 -25.11
CA MET A 189 -6.48 -14.34 -24.76
C MET A 189 -6.51 -15.85 -25.04
N GLU A 190 -5.97 -16.26 -26.18
CA GLU A 190 -5.87 -17.68 -26.57
C GLU A 190 -4.97 -18.44 -25.59
N THR A 191 -3.82 -17.87 -25.22
CA THR A 191 -2.91 -18.45 -24.24
C THR A 191 -3.57 -18.59 -22.87
N ILE A 192 -4.32 -17.60 -22.39
CA ILE A 192 -5.07 -17.70 -21.13
C ILE A 192 -6.05 -18.87 -21.17
N VAL A 193 -6.85 -18.99 -22.22
CA VAL A 193 -7.85 -20.05 -22.34
C VAL A 193 -7.22 -21.44 -22.43
N LYS A 194 -6.06 -21.55 -23.10
CA LYS A 194 -5.36 -22.81 -23.32
C LYS A 194 -4.58 -23.29 -22.08
N GLU A 195 -3.87 -22.38 -21.42
CA GLU A 195 -2.88 -22.74 -20.39
C GLU A 195 -3.44 -22.67 -18.96
N ILE A 196 -4.39 -21.75 -18.70
CA ILE A 196 -5.00 -21.66 -17.37
C ILE A 196 -6.06 -22.77 -17.24
N PRO A 197 -5.99 -23.60 -16.19
CA PRO A 197 -6.97 -24.65 -15.99
C PRO A 197 -8.36 -24.08 -15.74
N ALA A 198 -9.38 -24.77 -16.25
CA ALA A 198 -10.76 -24.46 -15.91
C ALA A 198 -11.06 -24.84 -14.45
N PRO A 199 -11.88 -24.08 -13.73
CA PRO A 199 -12.26 -24.42 -12.36
C PRO A 199 -12.86 -25.83 -12.26
N HIS A 200 -12.40 -26.59 -11.29
CA HIS A 200 -12.88 -27.96 -11.04
C HIS A 200 -13.43 -28.10 -9.62
N GLY A 201 -14.44 -28.92 -9.44
CA GLY A 201 -15.07 -29.14 -8.14
C GLY A 201 -16.34 -29.98 -8.25
N ASP A 202 -17.17 -29.98 -7.22
CA ASP A 202 -18.46 -30.66 -7.21
C ASP A 202 -19.58 -29.61 -7.34
N GLU A 203 -20.13 -29.47 -8.54
CA GLU A 203 -21.17 -28.48 -8.84
C GLU A 203 -22.52 -28.81 -8.16
N GLU A 204 -22.82 -30.10 -7.96
CA GLU A 204 -24.08 -30.56 -7.36
C GLU A 204 -23.96 -30.76 -5.82
N GLY A 205 -22.75 -30.54 -5.27
CA GLY A 205 -22.51 -30.63 -3.84
C GLY A 205 -23.10 -29.46 -3.05
N PRO A 206 -23.06 -29.53 -1.70
CA PRO A 206 -23.50 -28.44 -0.85
C PRO A 206 -22.61 -27.20 -1.03
N LEU A 207 -23.23 -26.02 -0.99
CA LEU A 207 -22.55 -24.73 -1.22
C LEU A 207 -21.37 -24.54 -0.26
N GLN A 208 -20.24 -24.14 -0.84
CA GLN A 208 -19.08 -23.59 -0.13
C GLN A 208 -18.50 -22.39 -0.88
N LEU A 209 -18.35 -21.27 -0.19
CA LEU A 209 -17.71 -20.06 -0.69
C LEU A 209 -16.91 -19.42 0.45
N MET A 210 -15.65 -19.07 0.20
CA MET A 210 -14.84 -18.26 1.11
C MET A 210 -15.05 -16.78 0.80
N VAL A 211 -15.37 -15.98 1.81
CA VAL A 211 -15.43 -14.52 1.69
C VAL A 211 -14.01 -13.97 1.69
N THR A 212 -13.57 -13.43 0.56
CA THR A 212 -12.21 -12.91 0.34
C THR A 212 -12.15 -11.39 0.42
N THR A 213 -13.22 -10.71 0.03
CA THR A 213 -13.31 -9.25 0.02
C THR A 213 -14.70 -8.81 0.52
N LEU A 214 -14.75 -7.67 1.19
CA LEU A 214 -16.00 -7.02 1.58
C LEU A 214 -16.03 -5.62 0.96
N GLU A 215 -17.19 -5.26 0.44
CA GLU A 215 -17.51 -3.91 0.03
C GLU A 215 -18.70 -3.39 0.85
N ALA A 216 -18.75 -2.10 1.08
CA ALA A 216 -19.90 -1.43 1.67
C ALA A 216 -20.72 -0.76 0.58
N ASP A 217 -22.02 -1.00 0.58
CA ASP A 217 -22.98 -0.35 -0.31
C ASP A 217 -24.04 0.31 0.56
N ASP A 218 -24.33 1.59 0.32
CA ASP A 218 -25.23 2.40 1.14
C ASP A 218 -26.69 1.90 1.11
N TYR A 219 -27.07 1.11 0.09
CA TYR A 219 -28.45 0.62 -0.09
C TYR A 219 -28.63 -0.84 0.34
N VAL A 220 -27.64 -1.69 0.09
CA VAL A 220 -27.74 -3.14 0.36
C VAL A 220 -26.86 -3.62 1.52
N GLY A 221 -26.10 -2.69 2.12
CA GLY A 221 -25.20 -2.98 3.23
C GLY A 221 -23.92 -3.67 2.80
N ARG A 222 -23.46 -4.66 3.60
CA ARG A 222 -22.22 -5.40 3.28
C ARG A 222 -22.43 -6.34 2.10
N VAL A 223 -21.51 -6.28 1.15
CA VAL A 223 -21.43 -7.13 -0.02
C VAL A 223 -20.22 -8.05 0.12
N ALA A 224 -20.46 -9.35 0.28
CA ALA A 224 -19.41 -10.34 0.41
C ALA A 224 -18.99 -10.87 -0.97
N ILE A 225 -17.71 -10.78 -1.29
CA ILE A 225 -17.15 -11.25 -2.56
C ILE A 225 -16.28 -12.46 -2.30
N GLY A 226 -16.43 -13.46 -3.16
CA GLY A 226 -15.63 -14.68 -3.11
C GLY A 226 -15.90 -15.60 -4.27
N ARG A 227 -15.10 -16.66 -4.38
CA ARG A 227 -15.26 -17.72 -5.37
C ARG A 227 -16.09 -18.86 -4.80
N ILE A 228 -17.05 -19.37 -5.56
CA ILE A 228 -17.77 -20.60 -5.21
C ILE A 228 -16.83 -21.79 -5.40
N SER A 229 -16.42 -22.41 -4.31
CA SER A 229 -15.55 -23.60 -4.36
C SER A 229 -16.31 -24.87 -4.65
N ARG A 230 -17.56 -24.97 -4.21
CA ARG A 230 -18.44 -26.14 -4.40
C ARG A 230 -19.89 -25.68 -4.43
N GLY A 231 -20.72 -26.40 -5.20
CA GLY A 231 -22.16 -26.19 -5.26
C GLY A 231 -22.59 -24.95 -6.03
N LYS A 232 -23.76 -24.44 -5.68
CA LYS A 232 -24.40 -23.29 -6.33
C LYS A 232 -24.90 -22.29 -5.27
N ALA A 233 -24.66 -21.02 -5.49
CA ALA A 233 -25.25 -19.93 -4.71
C ALA A 233 -26.51 -19.43 -5.40
N ARG A 234 -27.64 -19.34 -4.66
CA ARG A 234 -28.95 -18.91 -5.18
C ARG A 234 -29.50 -17.73 -4.41
N THR A 235 -30.23 -16.90 -5.11
CA THR A 235 -30.98 -15.81 -4.49
C THR A 235 -32.00 -16.40 -3.48
N ASN A 236 -32.10 -15.79 -2.30
CA ASN A 236 -32.95 -16.23 -1.20
C ASN A 236 -32.60 -17.59 -0.55
N GLN A 237 -31.41 -18.15 -0.80
CA GLN A 237 -30.92 -19.37 -0.18
C GLN A 237 -30.59 -19.17 1.30
N ASN A 238 -31.02 -20.11 2.17
CA ASN A 238 -30.56 -20.16 3.55
C ASN A 238 -29.14 -20.76 3.60
N VAL A 239 -28.28 -20.11 4.36
CA VAL A 239 -26.87 -20.49 4.50
C VAL A 239 -26.41 -20.36 5.95
N VAL A 240 -25.25 -20.89 6.24
CA VAL A 240 -24.55 -20.72 7.52
C VAL A 240 -23.21 -20.04 7.24
N LEU A 241 -22.91 -19.01 8.01
CA LEU A 241 -21.61 -18.36 8.04
C LEU A 241 -20.75 -19.04 9.08
N ILE A 242 -19.60 -19.58 8.69
CA ILE A 242 -18.70 -20.33 9.57
C ILE A 242 -17.39 -19.55 9.74
N ASN A 243 -16.98 -19.36 11.00
CA ASN A 243 -15.67 -18.81 11.37
C ASN A 243 -15.12 -19.57 12.58
N GLY A 244 -14.18 -20.47 12.33
CA GLY A 244 -13.71 -21.40 13.35
C GLY A 244 -14.86 -22.25 13.89
N ASP A 245 -15.12 -22.17 15.19
CA ASP A 245 -16.20 -22.90 15.87
C ASP A 245 -17.55 -22.14 15.88
N GLN A 246 -17.60 -20.94 15.30
CA GLN A 246 -18.83 -20.14 15.27
C GLN A 246 -19.61 -20.41 13.99
N GLU A 247 -20.92 -20.68 14.17
CA GLU A 247 -21.88 -20.82 13.08
C GLU A 247 -23.01 -19.80 13.24
N ILE A 248 -23.21 -18.97 12.22
CA ILE A 248 -24.24 -17.93 12.21
C ILE A 248 -25.18 -18.22 11.05
N LYS A 249 -26.47 -18.39 11.35
CA LYS A 249 -27.49 -18.56 10.30
C LYS A 249 -27.69 -17.26 9.55
N ALA A 250 -27.66 -17.33 8.23
CA ALA A 250 -27.83 -16.19 7.34
C ALA A 250 -28.68 -16.58 6.11
N LYS A 251 -28.98 -15.60 5.30
CA LYS A 251 -29.71 -15.79 4.06
C LYS A 251 -29.08 -14.94 2.97
N ILE A 252 -28.78 -15.55 1.81
CA ILE A 252 -28.34 -14.81 0.63
C ILE A 252 -29.53 -13.95 0.15
N GLY A 253 -29.35 -12.65 0.08
CA GLY A 253 -30.35 -11.74 -0.48
C GLY A 253 -30.35 -11.82 -2.00
N LYS A 254 -29.25 -11.37 -2.61
CA LYS A 254 -29.04 -11.37 -4.05
C LYS A 254 -27.66 -11.93 -4.38
N VAL A 255 -27.55 -12.49 -5.59
CA VAL A 255 -26.31 -12.99 -6.17
C VAL A 255 -25.97 -12.14 -7.38
N PHE A 256 -24.73 -11.65 -7.45
CA PHE A 256 -24.22 -10.90 -8.58
C PHE A 256 -22.99 -11.57 -9.15
N VAL A 257 -22.84 -11.50 -10.47
CA VAL A 257 -21.63 -11.87 -11.20
C VAL A 257 -21.06 -10.64 -11.91
N TYR A 258 -19.78 -10.67 -12.23
CA TYR A 258 -19.14 -9.57 -12.95
C TYR A 258 -19.35 -9.75 -14.47
N GLN A 259 -19.73 -8.67 -15.15
CA GLN A 259 -19.75 -8.54 -16.61
C GLN A 259 -19.06 -7.21 -16.96
N GLY A 260 -17.84 -7.27 -17.47
CA GLY A 260 -16.97 -6.11 -17.46
C GLY A 260 -16.74 -5.62 -16.04
N MET A 261 -16.85 -4.34 -15.84
CA MET A 261 -16.74 -3.68 -14.53
C MET A 261 -18.05 -3.68 -13.73
N GLN A 262 -19.16 -4.12 -14.31
CA GLN A 262 -20.49 -4.03 -13.69
C GLN A 262 -20.86 -5.34 -12.99
N ARG A 263 -21.54 -5.21 -11.86
CA ARG A 263 -22.20 -6.33 -11.16
C ARG A 263 -23.61 -6.53 -11.74
N VAL A 264 -23.87 -7.73 -12.26
CA VAL A 264 -25.16 -8.12 -12.85
C VAL A 264 -25.82 -9.13 -11.92
N GLU A 265 -27.06 -8.84 -11.53
CA GLU A 265 -27.87 -9.74 -10.70
C GLU A 265 -28.24 -11.00 -11.50
N VAL A 266 -28.01 -12.16 -10.88
CA VAL A 266 -28.37 -13.46 -11.45
C VAL A 266 -29.17 -14.29 -10.44
N PRO A 267 -30.05 -15.20 -10.88
CA PRO A 267 -30.83 -16.04 -9.97
C PRO A 267 -29.96 -17.07 -9.25
N GLU A 268 -28.92 -17.56 -9.93
CA GLU A 268 -27.94 -18.51 -9.38
C GLU A 268 -26.58 -18.35 -10.07
N ALA A 269 -25.53 -18.77 -9.37
CA ALA A 269 -24.18 -18.93 -9.90
C ALA A 269 -23.60 -20.26 -9.40
N SER A 270 -22.76 -20.91 -10.21
CA SER A 270 -22.23 -22.24 -9.94
C SER A 270 -20.75 -22.22 -9.60
N MET A 271 -20.25 -23.37 -9.18
CA MET A 271 -18.86 -23.67 -8.84
C MET A 271 -17.87 -23.06 -9.83
N GLY A 272 -16.84 -22.42 -9.31
CA GLY A 272 -15.78 -21.71 -10.05
C GLY A 272 -16.03 -20.22 -10.23
N GLU A 273 -17.29 -19.75 -10.19
CA GLU A 273 -17.63 -18.34 -10.44
C GLU A 273 -17.24 -17.46 -9.25
N ILE A 274 -16.75 -16.25 -9.56
CA ILE A 274 -16.52 -15.17 -8.58
C ILE A 274 -17.81 -14.37 -8.47
N VAL A 275 -18.37 -14.34 -7.27
CA VAL A 275 -19.68 -13.73 -7.02
C VAL A 275 -19.62 -12.68 -5.91
N ALA A 276 -20.56 -11.75 -5.97
CA ALA A 276 -20.85 -10.82 -4.90
C ALA A 276 -22.22 -11.14 -4.30
N LEU A 277 -22.26 -11.40 -2.99
CA LEU A 277 -23.45 -11.81 -2.23
C LEU A 277 -23.88 -10.72 -1.28
N THR A 278 -25.19 -10.46 -1.21
CA THR A 278 -25.79 -9.49 -0.28
C THR A 278 -26.72 -10.19 0.71
N GLY A 279 -27.11 -9.47 1.77
CA GLY A 279 -28.10 -9.97 2.75
C GLY A 279 -27.54 -10.88 3.82
N LEU A 280 -26.24 -11.10 3.86
CA LEU A 280 -25.58 -12.03 4.82
C LEU A 280 -25.45 -11.46 6.24
N GLY A 281 -25.82 -10.20 6.48
CA GLY A 281 -25.71 -9.56 7.80
C GLY A 281 -24.25 -9.28 8.19
N ASP A 282 -23.86 -9.64 9.41
CA ASP A 282 -22.52 -9.39 9.97
C ASP A 282 -21.48 -10.38 9.46
N VAL A 283 -21.34 -10.49 8.15
CA VAL A 283 -20.29 -11.28 7.50
C VAL A 283 -18.96 -10.55 7.56
N SER A 284 -17.88 -11.30 7.75
CA SER A 284 -16.50 -10.78 7.70
C SER A 284 -15.64 -11.56 6.72
N ILE A 285 -14.50 -10.99 6.35
CA ILE A 285 -13.52 -11.65 5.49
C ILE A 285 -12.99 -12.90 6.21
N GLY A 286 -12.77 -13.97 5.44
CA GLY A 286 -12.35 -15.26 5.96
C GLY A 286 -13.49 -16.17 6.42
N TYR A 287 -14.73 -15.68 6.45
CA TYR A 287 -15.89 -16.53 6.72
C TYR A 287 -16.17 -17.46 5.54
N THR A 288 -16.56 -18.70 5.86
CA THR A 288 -17.14 -19.60 4.85
C THR A 288 -18.64 -19.43 4.82
N VAL A 289 -19.18 -19.13 3.64
CA VAL A 289 -20.62 -19.23 3.35
C VAL A 289 -20.90 -20.66 2.94
N ALA A 290 -21.60 -21.40 3.78
CA ALA A 290 -21.85 -22.83 3.59
C ALA A 290 -23.34 -23.13 3.49
N ASP A 291 -23.67 -24.30 2.93
CA ASP A 291 -25.01 -24.83 2.90
C ASP A 291 -25.57 -24.98 4.32
N ALA A 292 -26.87 -24.67 4.52
CA ALA A 292 -27.48 -24.70 5.84
C ALA A 292 -27.75 -26.12 6.39
N GLU A 293 -27.89 -27.11 5.50
CA GLU A 293 -28.18 -28.51 5.87
C GLU A 293 -26.89 -29.32 6.08
N GLN A 294 -25.83 -28.98 5.33
CA GLN A 294 -24.53 -29.63 5.39
C GLN A 294 -23.42 -28.58 5.50
N PRO A 295 -23.31 -27.88 6.63
CA PRO A 295 -22.30 -26.85 6.82
C PRO A 295 -20.90 -27.46 6.89
N GLU A 296 -19.99 -26.96 6.08
CA GLU A 296 -18.60 -27.38 6.06
C GLU A 296 -17.69 -26.18 5.80
N ALA A 297 -16.75 -25.90 6.72
CA ALA A 297 -15.82 -24.79 6.61
C ALA A 297 -14.72 -25.07 5.59
N LEU A 298 -14.31 -24.04 4.84
CA LEU A 298 -13.07 -24.03 4.08
C LEU A 298 -11.88 -23.75 5.00
N PRO A 299 -10.64 -24.16 4.64
CA PRO A 299 -9.45 -23.80 5.40
C PRO A 299 -9.31 -22.29 5.55
N ALA A 300 -9.04 -21.82 6.77
CA ALA A 300 -8.89 -20.39 7.03
C ALA A 300 -7.72 -19.80 6.23
N ILE A 301 -7.94 -18.62 5.65
CA ILE A 301 -6.86 -17.85 5.00
C ILE A 301 -5.91 -17.37 6.08
N ARG A 302 -4.63 -17.72 5.97
CA ARG A 302 -3.59 -17.19 6.84
C ARG A 302 -3.19 -15.82 6.32
N ILE A 303 -3.46 -14.80 7.12
CA ILE A 303 -3.05 -13.42 6.85
C ILE A 303 -1.90 -13.10 7.79
N ASP A 304 -0.79 -12.59 7.26
CA ASP A 304 0.33 -12.18 8.09
C ASP A 304 -0.08 -11.03 9.02
N GLU A 305 0.43 -11.05 10.23
CA GLU A 305 0.12 -10.06 11.24
C GLU A 305 0.75 -8.68 10.93
N PRO A 306 0.15 -7.59 11.44
CA PRO A 306 0.74 -6.25 11.34
C PRO A 306 2.14 -6.19 11.95
N THR A 307 3.05 -5.45 11.30
CA THR A 307 4.44 -5.27 11.73
C THR A 307 4.72 -3.87 12.30
N LEU A 308 3.92 -2.88 11.92
CA LEU A 308 4.02 -1.49 12.38
C LEU A 308 2.75 -1.06 13.12
N SER A 309 2.90 -0.13 14.06
CA SER A 309 1.79 0.50 14.75
C SER A 309 2.03 2.01 14.91
N MET A 310 0.95 2.78 14.90
CA MET A 310 0.96 4.21 15.16
C MET A 310 -0.18 4.59 16.11
N THR A 311 -0.01 5.68 16.84
CA THR A 311 -1.12 6.26 17.60
C THR A 311 -1.89 7.25 16.74
N PHE A 312 -3.22 7.12 16.75
CA PHE A 312 -4.17 8.03 16.12
C PHE A 312 -4.97 8.69 17.22
N GLY A 313 -4.96 10.00 17.28
CA GLY A 313 -5.65 10.75 18.32
C GLY A 313 -6.44 11.94 17.79
N VAL A 314 -7.33 12.43 18.61
CA VAL A 314 -8.05 13.68 18.35
C VAL A 314 -7.05 14.83 18.27
N ASN A 315 -7.22 15.72 17.30
CA ASN A 315 -6.38 16.91 17.19
C ASN A 315 -6.59 17.83 18.41
N THR A 316 -5.53 18.01 19.19
CA THR A 316 -5.53 18.87 20.40
C THR A 316 -4.70 20.15 20.21
N SER A 317 -4.39 20.52 18.95
CA SER A 317 -3.67 21.74 18.64
C SER A 317 -4.53 22.98 18.91
N PRO A 318 -3.92 24.18 19.05
CA PRO A 318 -4.66 25.45 19.13
C PRO A 318 -5.50 25.76 17.88
N PHE A 319 -5.30 25.04 16.79
CA PHE A 319 -6.04 25.19 15.53
C PHE A 319 -7.11 24.13 15.31
N ALA A 320 -7.28 23.20 16.26
CA ALA A 320 -8.27 22.13 16.16
C ALA A 320 -9.68 22.67 15.90
N GLY A 321 -10.43 21.99 15.02
CA GLY A 321 -11.80 22.35 14.65
C GLY A 321 -11.94 23.53 13.70
N ARG A 322 -10.86 23.97 13.06
CA ARG A 322 -10.92 25.09 12.10
C ARG A 322 -11.13 24.66 10.65
N GLU A 323 -10.65 23.48 10.30
CA GLU A 323 -10.55 23.03 8.91
C GLU A 323 -11.34 21.74 8.66
N GLY A 324 -11.48 20.85 9.65
CA GLY A 324 -12.18 19.58 9.52
C GLY A 324 -13.61 19.60 10.03
N GLU A 325 -14.42 18.71 9.48
CA GLU A 325 -15.79 18.46 9.90
C GLU A 325 -15.84 17.46 11.07
N PHE A 326 -15.00 16.41 11.00
CA PHE A 326 -14.98 15.30 11.96
C PHE A 326 -13.80 15.46 12.93
N VAL A 327 -14.08 16.03 14.13
CA VAL A 327 -13.05 16.44 15.08
C VAL A 327 -13.17 15.77 16.46
N THR A 328 -14.11 14.82 16.64
CA THR A 328 -14.36 14.20 17.95
C THR A 328 -13.80 12.78 18.04
N SER A 329 -13.49 12.30 19.25
CA SER A 329 -13.03 10.93 19.50
C SER A 329 -14.05 9.88 19.02
N ARG A 330 -15.35 10.19 19.10
CA ARG A 330 -16.39 9.31 18.59
C ARG A 330 -16.31 9.14 17.06
N HIS A 331 -16.19 10.23 16.32
CA HIS A 331 -16.04 10.17 14.86
C HIS A 331 -14.79 9.38 14.47
N LEU A 332 -13.66 9.68 15.15
CA LEU A 332 -12.40 8.97 14.91
C LEU A 332 -12.52 7.47 15.21
N ARG A 333 -13.13 7.12 16.34
CA ARG A 333 -13.38 5.73 16.72
C ARG A 333 -14.23 5.00 15.67
N ASP A 334 -15.39 5.55 15.34
CA ASP A 334 -16.34 4.93 14.43
C ASP A 334 -15.70 4.70 13.04
N ARG A 335 -14.91 5.67 12.54
CA ARG A 335 -14.19 5.54 11.26
C ARG A 335 -13.09 4.47 11.31
N LEU A 336 -12.26 4.46 12.35
CA LEU A 336 -11.18 3.48 12.50
C LEU A 336 -11.71 2.05 12.64
N PHE A 337 -12.77 1.84 13.43
CA PHE A 337 -13.37 0.51 13.56
C PHE A 337 -14.10 0.06 12.30
N LYS A 338 -14.71 0.98 11.54
CA LYS A 338 -15.26 0.68 10.23
C LYS A 338 -14.20 0.22 9.24
N GLU A 339 -12.99 0.81 9.28
CA GLU A 339 -11.87 0.39 8.43
C GLU A 339 -11.49 -1.08 8.63
N VAL A 340 -11.39 -1.53 9.88
CA VAL A 340 -11.02 -2.92 10.21
C VAL A 340 -12.05 -3.94 9.72
N GLU A 341 -13.31 -3.53 9.51
CA GLU A 341 -14.34 -4.43 8.98
C GLU A 341 -14.04 -4.88 7.54
N THR A 342 -13.41 -4.01 6.75
CA THR A 342 -13.05 -4.28 5.35
C THR A 342 -11.56 -4.57 5.16
N ASN A 343 -10.71 -4.10 6.07
CA ASN A 343 -9.26 -4.22 6.00
C ASN A 343 -8.73 -5.11 7.13
N VAL A 344 -8.71 -6.43 6.90
CA VAL A 344 -8.27 -7.42 7.92
C VAL A 344 -6.77 -7.43 8.19
N ALA A 345 -5.97 -6.77 7.35
CA ALA A 345 -4.54 -6.59 7.58
C ALA A 345 -4.23 -5.44 8.56
N MET A 346 -5.26 -4.77 9.04
CA MET A 346 -5.19 -3.69 10.00
C MET A 346 -5.82 -4.08 11.34
N LYS A 347 -5.27 -3.58 12.43
CA LYS A 347 -5.80 -3.77 13.78
C LYS A 347 -5.94 -2.43 14.47
N VAL A 348 -7.08 -2.21 15.11
CA VAL A 348 -7.33 -1.02 15.93
C VAL A 348 -7.56 -1.45 17.37
N GLU A 349 -6.85 -0.83 18.29
CA GLU A 349 -6.93 -1.09 19.73
C GLU A 349 -7.19 0.22 20.48
N GLU A 350 -8.09 0.17 21.46
CA GLU A 350 -8.28 1.29 22.39
C GLU A 350 -7.07 1.38 23.33
N THR A 351 -6.71 2.60 23.72
CA THR A 351 -5.63 2.86 24.68
C THR A 351 -6.21 3.30 26.03
N ASP A 352 -5.34 3.57 27.01
CA ASP A 352 -5.76 4.11 28.31
C ASP A 352 -6.43 5.51 28.18
N SER A 353 -6.21 6.19 27.06
CA SER A 353 -6.85 7.46 26.73
C SER A 353 -8.03 7.24 25.76
N PRO A 354 -9.24 7.71 26.07
CA PRO A 354 -10.39 7.56 25.19
C PRO A 354 -10.28 8.35 23.87
N ASP A 355 -9.32 9.26 23.79
CA ASP A 355 -9.09 10.14 22.63
C ASP A 355 -7.94 9.65 21.74
N VAL A 356 -7.32 8.50 22.05
CA VAL A 356 -6.16 7.95 21.35
C VAL A 356 -6.36 6.46 21.09
N PHE A 357 -6.16 6.06 19.85
CA PHE A 357 -6.26 4.66 19.38
C PHE A 357 -4.89 4.20 18.88
N LYS A 358 -4.58 2.94 19.08
CA LYS A 358 -3.42 2.28 18.48
C LYS A 358 -3.86 1.58 17.21
N VAL A 359 -3.33 2.00 16.07
CA VAL A 359 -3.62 1.41 14.76
C VAL A 359 -2.38 0.69 14.28
N SER A 360 -2.51 -0.59 13.98
CA SER A 360 -1.43 -1.43 13.49
C SER A 360 -1.70 -1.85 12.05
N GLY A 361 -0.67 -1.82 11.21
CA GLY A 361 -0.72 -2.17 9.79
C GLY A 361 0.57 -2.86 9.33
N ARG A 362 0.63 -3.27 8.08
CA ARG A 362 1.78 -4.00 7.53
C ARG A 362 2.97 -3.13 7.22
N GLY A 363 2.76 -1.85 6.88
CA GLY A 363 3.83 -0.93 6.51
C GLY A 363 3.43 0.53 6.66
N GLU A 364 4.41 1.42 6.45
CA GLU A 364 4.19 2.88 6.54
C GLU A 364 3.22 3.37 5.47
N LEU A 365 3.29 2.83 4.24
CA LEU A 365 2.40 3.21 3.15
C LEU A 365 0.95 2.86 3.47
N HIS A 366 0.70 1.68 4.06
CA HIS A 366 -0.64 1.26 4.45
C HIS A 366 -1.28 2.21 5.47
N LEU A 367 -0.51 2.62 6.50
CA LEU A 367 -0.98 3.57 7.51
C LEU A 367 -1.12 5.00 6.96
N SER A 368 -0.21 5.44 6.07
CA SER A 368 -0.28 6.77 5.46
C SER A 368 -1.45 6.92 4.50
N ILE A 369 -1.85 5.86 3.81
CA ILE A 369 -3.03 5.84 2.96
C ILE A 369 -4.29 6.04 3.81
N LEU A 370 -4.45 5.30 4.91
CA LEU A 370 -5.58 5.51 5.82
C LEU A 370 -5.65 6.96 6.31
N ILE A 371 -4.52 7.55 6.71
CA ILE A 371 -4.48 8.95 7.15
C ILE A 371 -4.91 9.90 6.03
N GLU A 372 -4.45 9.67 4.81
CA GLU A 372 -4.80 10.50 3.65
C GLU A 372 -6.27 10.36 3.24
N GLU A 373 -6.84 9.15 3.32
CA GLU A 373 -8.29 8.93 3.12
C GLU A 373 -9.11 9.70 4.15
N MET A 374 -8.79 9.54 5.43
CA MET A 374 -9.47 10.26 6.50
C MET A 374 -9.35 11.77 6.33
N ARG A 375 -8.17 12.27 5.93
CA ARG A 375 -7.95 13.66 5.62
C ARG A 375 -8.89 14.18 4.53
N ARG A 376 -9.05 13.43 3.43
CA ARG A 376 -9.96 13.78 2.31
C ARG A 376 -11.43 13.66 2.67
N GLU A 377 -11.76 12.75 3.58
CA GLU A 377 -13.11 12.63 4.14
C GLU A 377 -13.48 13.79 5.09
N GLY A 378 -12.55 14.69 5.44
CA GLY A 378 -12.80 15.85 6.28
C GLY A 378 -12.46 15.66 7.76
N TYR A 379 -11.68 14.63 8.12
CA TYR A 379 -11.21 14.43 9.50
C TYR A 379 -10.04 15.33 9.86
N GLU A 380 -10.06 15.81 11.10
CA GLU A 380 -8.87 16.34 11.78
C GLU A 380 -8.39 15.33 12.81
N LEU A 381 -7.10 14.98 12.74
CA LEU A 381 -6.50 14.05 13.69
C LEU A 381 -5.02 14.41 13.94
N GLN A 382 -4.46 13.76 14.93
CA GLN A 382 -3.01 13.77 15.17
C GLN A 382 -2.49 12.34 15.18
N VAL A 383 -1.30 12.14 14.64
CA VAL A 383 -0.65 10.83 14.62
C VAL A 383 0.73 10.91 15.25
N GLY A 384 1.10 9.83 15.94
CA GLY A 384 2.41 9.67 16.55
C GLY A 384 3.39 8.96 15.63
N LYS A 385 4.64 8.84 16.10
CA LYS A 385 5.70 8.14 15.39
C LYS A 385 5.34 6.66 15.15
N PRO A 386 5.63 6.11 13.95
CA PRO A 386 5.53 4.67 13.73
C PRO A 386 6.47 3.88 14.64
N GLU A 387 5.96 2.82 15.22
CA GLU A 387 6.70 1.89 16.06
C GLU A 387 6.50 0.46 15.55
N VAL A 388 7.53 -0.38 15.64
CA VAL A 388 7.40 -1.79 15.28
C VAL A 388 6.65 -2.56 16.36
N VAL A 389 5.94 -3.59 15.93
CA VAL A 389 5.23 -4.51 16.84
C VAL A 389 6.22 -5.56 17.33
N TYR A 390 6.62 -5.48 18.59
CA TYR A 390 7.48 -6.48 19.24
C TYR A 390 6.69 -7.70 19.66
N LYS A 391 7.36 -8.87 19.65
CA LYS A 391 6.79 -10.14 20.16
C LYS A 391 7.74 -10.79 21.15
N THR A 392 7.19 -11.48 22.13
CA THR A 392 8.00 -12.35 23.00
C THR A 392 7.92 -13.78 22.48
N ILE A 393 9.02 -14.31 21.95
CA ILE A 393 9.11 -15.67 21.42
C ILE A 393 10.11 -16.44 22.29
N ASN A 394 9.66 -17.54 22.88
CA ASN A 394 10.48 -18.35 23.81
C ASN A 394 11.10 -17.55 24.96
N GLY A 395 10.39 -16.53 25.47
CA GLY A 395 10.87 -15.67 26.57
C GLY A 395 11.87 -14.58 26.16
N GLN A 396 12.17 -14.44 24.87
CA GLN A 396 13.07 -13.43 24.31
C GLN A 396 12.27 -12.39 23.53
N LEU A 397 12.61 -11.12 23.73
CA LEU A 397 12.04 -10.02 22.93
C LEU A 397 12.54 -10.13 21.49
N CYS A 398 11.60 -10.20 20.56
CA CYS A 398 11.85 -10.28 19.13
C CYS A 398 11.22 -9.10 18.40
N GLU A 399 11.86 -8.71 17.31
CA GLU A 399 11.43 -7.64 16.42
C GLU A 399 11.22 -8.15 14.99
N PRO A 400 10.35 -7.51 14.18
CA PRO A 400 10.16 -7.89 12.80
C PRO A 400 11.42 -7.56 11.98
N ILE A 401 11.81 -8.52 11.15
CA ILE A 401 12.95 -8.43 10.22
C ILE A 401 12.41 -8.42 8.80
N GLU A 402 13.03 -7.63 7.95
CA GLU A 402 12.69 -7.52 6.54
C GLU A 402 13.88 -7.85 5.64
N ASN A 403 13.60 -8.44 4.49
CA ASN A 403 14.54 -8.54 3.38
C ASN A 403 14.44 -7.25 2.59
N LEU A 404 15.53 -6.50 2.55
CA LEU A 404 15.65 -5.23 1.84
C LEU A 404 16.49 -5.43 0.60
N THR A 405 15.99 -5.00 -0.56
CA THR A 405 16.75 -4.89 -1.81
C THR A 405 16.91 -3.41 -2.16
N VAL A 406 18.13 -3.00 -2.42
CA VAL A 406 18.48 -1.63 -2.83
C VAL A 406 19.22 -1.68 -4.16
N GLU A 407 18.75 -0.92 -5.14
CA GLU A 407 19.40 -0.76 -6.44
C GLU A 407 19.88 0.67 -6.60
N VAL A 408 21.18 0.83 -6.85
CA VAL A 408 21.84 2.14 -6.96
C VAL A 408 22.96 2.10 -7.99
N PRO A 409 23.25 3.22 -8.69
CA PRO A 409 24.50 3.33 -9.43
C PRO A 409 25.70 3.05 -8.54
N GLN A 410 26.74 2.41 -9.09
CA GLN A 410 27.92 1.98 -8.35
C GLN A 410 28.57 3.10 -7.52
N GLU A 411 28.52 4.35 -7.98
CA GLU A 411 29.08 5.51 -7.28
C GLU A 411 28.44 5.80 -5.91
N TYR A 412 27.17 5.36 -5.67
CA TYR A 412 26.43 5.58 -4.42
C TYR A 412 26.47 4.40 -3.46
N MET A 413 27.03 3.25 -3.86
CA MET A 413 27.09 2.04 -3.04
C MET A 413 27.68 2.30 -1.64
N GLY A 414 28.75 3.08 -1.55
CA GLY A 414 29.41 3.38 -0.26
C GLY A 414 28.48 4.11 0.71
N ALA A 415 27.73 5.10 0.24
CA ALA A 415 26.77 5.86 1.05
C ALA A 415 25.63 4.96 1.55
N VAL A 416 25.13 4.07 0.72
CA VAL A 416 24.07 3.11 1.07
C VAL A 416 24.57 2.13 2.13
N MET A 417 25.76 1.55 1.96
CA MET A 417 26.37 0.64 2.92
C MET A 417 26.58 1.30 4.29
N GLU A 418 27.04 2.55 4.33
CA GLU A 418 27.24 3.32 5.56
C GLU A 418 25.87 3.58 6.25
N GLY A 419 24.87 4.08 5.52
CA GLY A 419 23.54 4.36 6.05
C GLY A 419 22.88 3.11 6.63
N LEU A 420 22.90 2.00 5.90
CA LEU A 420 22.31 0.73 6.35
C LEU A 420 23.09 0.06 7.49
N GLY A 421 24.40 0.19 7.52
CA GLY A 421 25.23 -0.34 8.61
C GLY A 421 24.86 0.25 9.97
N THR A 422 24.60 1.57 10.05
CA THR A 422 24.15 2.21 11.30
C THR A 422 22.75 1.74 11.74
N ARG A 423 21.93 1.23 10.81
CA ARG A 423 20.56 0.75 11.00
C ARG A 423 20.49 -0.77 11.26
N LYS A 424 21.63 -1.42 11.56
CA LYS A 424 21.72 -2.88 11.86
C LYS A 424 21.34 -3.79 10.69
N ALA A 425 21.47 -3.30 9.46
CA ALA A 425 21.32 -4.13 8.27
C ALA A 425 22.53 -5.07 8.11
N GLU A 426 22.26 -6.29 7.67
CA GLU A 426 23.26 -7.31 7.37
C GLU A 426 23.19 -7.62 5.87
N LEU A 427 24.29 -7.39 5.14
CA LEU A 427 24.36 -7.68 3.70
C LEU A 427 24.31 -9.19 3.49
N THR A 428 23.38 -9.64 2.66
CA THR A 428 23.20 -11.06 2.30
C THR A 428 23.72 -11.36 0.90
N ASN A 429 23.53 -10.44 -0.05
CA ASN A 429 23.98 -10.62 -1.42
C ASN A 429 24.32 -9.27 -2.07
N MET A 430 25.19 -9.31 -3.12
CA MET A 430 25.56 -8.13 -3.90
C MET A 430 25.85 -8.56 -5.35
N THR A 431 25.13 -7.98 -6.29
CA THR A 431 25.28 -8.23 -7.73
C THR A 431 25.40 -6.93 -8.49
N GLU A 432 26.17 -6.93 -9.58
CA GLU A 432 26.31 -5.80 -10.49
C GLU A 432 25.63 -6.13 -11.83
N THR A 433 24.71 -5.27 -12.26
CA THR A 433 24.02 -5.42 -13.54
C THR A 433 23.98 -4.07 -14.25
N ALA A 434 24.56 -3.99 -15.45
CA ALA A 434 24.54 -2.81 -16.30
C ALA A 434 24.98 -1.48 -15.62
N GLY A 435 25.97 -1.54 -14.69
CA GLY A 435 26.48 -0.38 -13.96
C GLY A 435 25.65 0.03 -12.72
N TYR A 436 24.62 -0.74 -12.40
CA TYR A 436 23.87 -0.64 -11.16
C TYR A 436 24.29 -1.76 -10.20
N MET A 437 24.37 -1.41 -8.93
CA MET A 437 24.61 -2.36 -7.83
C MET A 437 23.29 -2.73 -7.21
N ARG A 438 22.97 -4.01 -7.21
CA ARG A 438 21.85 -4.59 -6.45
C ARG A 438 22.41 -5.15 -5.14
N LEU A 439 21.94 -4.59 -4.05
CA LEU A 439 22.37 -4.93 -2.69
C LEU A 439 21.17 -5.54 -1.93
N GLU A 440 21.35 -6.70 -1.38
CA GLU A 440 20.32 -7.40 -0.60
C GLU A 440 20.74 -7.48 0.86
N PHE A 441 19.82 -7.15 1.76
CA PHE A 441 20.07 -7.11 3.21
C PHE A 441 18.94 -7.78 3.99
N THR A 442 19.26 -8.26 5.19
CA THR A 442 18.29 -8.45 6.25
C THR A 442 18.40 -7.29 7.24
N ILE A 443 17.28 -6.65 7.56
CA ILE A 443 17.24 -5.45 8.40
C ILE A 443 16.06 -5.49 9.38
N PRO A 444 16.20 -5.01 10.64
CA PRO A 444 15.05 -4.76 11.50
C PRO A 444 14.10 -3.74 10.84
N ALA A 445 12.78 -4.01 10.82
CA ALA A 445 11.80 -3.14 10.18
C ALA A 445 11.88 -1.69 10.68
N ARG A 446 12.18 -1.47 11.99
CA ARG A 446 12.42 -0.11 12.53
C ARG A 446 13.63 0.60 11.92
N GLY A 447 14.58 -0.12 11.33
CA GLY A 447 15.72 0.43 10.60
C GLY A 447 15.33 1.03 9.24
N LEU A 448 14.18 0.64 8.69
CA LEU A 448 13.67 1.17 7.43
C LEU A 448 12.92 2.49 7.60
N ILE A 449 12.43 2.79 8.81
CA ILE A 449 11.72 4.05 9.10
C ILE A 449 12.62 5.25 8.75
N GLY A 450 12.16 6.07 7.80
CA GLY A 450 12.89 7.24 7.29
C GLY A 450 14.07 6.94 6.37
N PHE A 451 14.41 5.67 6.10
CA PHE A 451 15.55 5.33 5.23
C PHE A 451 15.30 5.67 3.76
N ARG A 452 14.05 5.59 3.29
CA ARG A 452 13.70 5.92 1.91
C ARG A 452 14.06 7.37 1.55
N SER A 453 13.75 8.31 2.41
CA SER A 453 14.09 9.74 2.23
C SER A 453 15.60 9.97 2.26
N GLU A 454 16.32 9.26 3.13
CA GLU A 454 17.79 9.30 3.22
C GLU A 454 18.43 8.72 1.96
N LEU A 455 17.95 7.56 1.47
CA LEU A 455 18.41 6.93 0.24
C LEU A 455 18.25 7.87 -0.96
N LEU A 456 17.05 8.43 -1.17
CA LEU A 456 16.81 9.35 -2.29
C LEU A 456 17.69 10.59 -2.22
N THR A 457 17.95 11.12 -1.03
CA THR A 457 18.83 12.26 -0.83
C THR A 457 20.29 11.92 -1.13
N SER A 458 20.80 10.82 -0.59
CA SER A 458 22.20 10.38 -0.74
C SER A 458 22.53 9.93 -2.15
N THR A 459 21.55 9.41 -2.89
CA THR A 459 21.69 8.93 -4.28
C THR A 459 21.21 9.96 -5.33
N LYS A 460 20.86 11.18 -4.92
CA LYS A 460 20.30 12.23 -5.80
C LYS A 460 19.07 11.76 -6.58
N GLY A 461 18.24 10.92 -5.98
CA GLY A 461 17.03 10.37 -6.59
C GLY A 461 17.23 9.10 -7.41
N ASN A 462 18.46 8.57 -7.54
CA ASN A 462 18.75 7.39 -8.36
C ASN A 462 18.66 6.06 -7.59
N GLY A 463 18.34 6.09 -6.30
CA GLY A 463 18.20 4.88 -5.49
C GLY A 463 16.79 4.33 -5.52
N ILE A 464 16.65 3.02 -5.77
CA ILE A 464 15.41 2.28 -5.67
C ILE A 464 15.53 1.33 -4.49
N MET A 465 14.51 1.24 -3.64
CA MET A 465 14.47 0.27 -2.55
C MET A 465 13.14 -0.45 -2.50
N ASN A 466 13.21 -1.73 -2.17
CA ASN A 466 12.06 -2.57 -1.92
C ASN A 466 12.34 -3.44 -0.70
N HIS A 467 11.32 -3.70 0.10
CA HIS A 467 11.46 -4.54 1.28
C HIS A 467 10.25 -5.47 1.45
N VAL A 468 10.49 -6.61 2.05
CA VAL A 468 9.47 -7.64 2.27
C VAL A 468 9.68 -8.25 3.66
N PHE A 469 8.60 -8.44 4.41
CA PHE A 469 8.65 -9.08 5.71
C PHE A 469 9.25 -10.49 5.60
N HIS A 470 10.27 -10.76 6.43
CA HIS A 470 10.95 -12.05 6.47
C HIS A 470 10.52 -12.91 7.66
N GLY A 471 10.29 -12.29 8.82
CA GLY A 471 9.97 -13.01 10.07
C GLY A 471 10.32 -12.19 11.30
N TYR A 472 10.38 -12.86 12.45
CA TYR A 472 10.80 -12.26 13.72
C TYR A 472 12.15 -12.81 14.14
N ALA A 473 13.06 -11.93 14.60
CA ALA A 473 14.34 -12.30 15.18
C ALA A 473 14.58 -11.54 16.50
N PRO A 474 15.52 -12.01 17.33
CA PRO A 474 15.88 -11.33 18.57
C PRO A 474 16.23 -9.85 18.34
N TYR A 475 15.82 -9.00 19.29
CA TYR A 475 16.10 -7.57 19.25
C TYR A 475 17.58 -7.26 19.07
N LYS A 476 17.95 -6.52 18.01
CA LYS A 476 19.34 -6.23 17.60
C LYS A 476 19.97 -5.00 18.31
N GLY A 477 19.36 -4.51 19.39
CA GLY A 477 19.83 -3.30 20.10
C GLY A 477 19.38 -2.00 19.47
N ASP A 478 19.73 -0.86 20.05
CA ASP A 478 19.24 0.45 19.62
C ASP A 478 19.74 0.85 18.23
N ILE A 479 18.85 1.51 17.48
CA ILE A 479 19.16 2.14 16.19
C ILE A 479 19.07 3.65 16.41
N PRO A 480 20.08 4.43 15.98
CA PRO A 480 20.03 5.89 16.07
C PRO A 480 18.82 6.44 15.32
N GLY A 481 18.03 7.29 15.98
CA GLY A 481 16.97 8.05 15.33
C GLY A 481 17.52 9.30 14.59
N ARG A 482 16.63 10.23 14.26
CA ARG A 482 17.00 11.52 13.69
C ARG A 482 18.04 12.21 14.58
N THR A 483 19.17 12.60 14.01
CA THR A 483 20.29 13.24 14.74
C THR A 483 20.09 14.75 14.90
N ARG A 484 19.34 15.38 13.98
CA ARG A 484 19.10 16.84 14.01
C ARG A 484 17.88 17.17 14.85
N GLY A 485 17.96 18.29 15.59
CA GLY A 485 16.87 18.81 16.38
C GLY A 485 15.81 19.55 15.56
N SER A 486 14.75 19.99 16.21
CA SER A 486 13.65 20.77 15.63
C SER A 486 13.78 22.26 15.96
N LEU A 487 13.37 23.12 15.03
CA LEU A 487 13.10 24.53 15.27
C LEU A 487 11.63 24.66 15.70
N VAL A 488 11.38 25.04 16.95
CA VAL A 488 10.06 25.05 17.57
C VAL A 488 9.59 26.46 17.79
N ALA A 489 8.41 26.84 17.31
CA ALA A 489 7.81 28.12 17.57
C ALA A 489 7.42 28.23 19.05
N PHE A 490 7.75 29.34 19.70
CA PHE A 490 7.34 29.61 21.09
C PHE A 490 6.26 30.69 21.23
N GLU A 491 5.80 31.25 20.13
CA GLU A 491 4.79 32.30 20.09
C GLU A 491 3.74 31.98 19.02
N GLN A 492 2.49 32.23 19.32
CA GLN A 492 1.41 32.16 18.37
C GLN A 492 1.31 33.43 17.54
N GLY A 493 1.16 33.32 16.23
CA GLY A 493 1.00 34.46 15.34
C GLY A 493 1.23 34.12 13.89
N GLU A 494 1.31 35.17 13.08
CA GLU A 494 1.61 35.08 11.67
C GLU A 494 3.11 35.24 11.40
N THR A 495 3.70 34.35 10.62
CA THR A 495 5.10 34.39 10.27
C THR A 495 5.43 35.58 9.38
N THR A 496 6.59 36.17 9.58
CA THR A 496 7.05 37.31 8.78
C THR A 496 8.29 36.95 7.96
N GLY A 497 8.44 37.56 6.78
CA GLY A 497 9.65 37.40 5.98
C GLY A 497 10.93 37.78 6.76
N TYR A 498 10.86 38.81 7.63
CA TYR A 498 11.98 39.20 8.50
C TYR A 498 12.27 38.14 9.58
N GLY A 499 11.23 37.60 10.19
CA GLY A 499 11.36 36.54 11.20
C GLY A 499 12.05 35.31 10.60
N ILE A 500 11.58 34.84 9.45
CA ILE A 500 12.18 33.69 8.74
C ILE A 500 13.62 33.99 8.31
N TYR A 501 13.88 35.16 7.76
CA TYR A 501 15.23 35.57 7.34
C TYR A 501 16.26 35.50 8.47
N THR A 502 15.90 35.92 9.67
CA THR A 502 16.79 35.86 10.84
C THR A 502 17.03 34.45 11.38
N LEU A 503 16.23 33.48 10.93
CA LEU A 503 16.25 32.10 11.42
C LEU A 503 16.81 31.11 10.41
N GLN A 504 16.83 31.43 9.12
CA GLN A 504 17.25 30.51 8.07
C GLN A 504 18.70 30.00 8.19
N ASP A 505 19.60 30.75 8.86
CA ASP A 505 20.96 30.31 9.16
C ASP A 505 21.03 29.20 10.24
N ARG A 506 19.95 29.00 10.99
CA ARG A 506 19.86 27.98 12.04
C ARG A 506 19.46 26.60 11.54
N GLY A 507 18.88 26.54 10.34
CA GLY A 507 18.42 25.28 9.77
C GLY A 507 17.49 25.48 8.59
N THR A 508 16.84 24.39 8.17
CA THR A 508 15.91 24.38 7.05
C THR A 508 14.50 24.65 7.54
N MET A 509 13.84 25.69 7.02
CA MET A 509 12.47 26.04 7.39
C MET A 509 11.45 25.16 6.65
N PHE A 510 10.32 24.86 7.32
CA PHE A 510 9.18 24.14 6.75
C PHE A 510 7.99 25.05 6.42
N ILE A 511 8.08 26.32 6.78
CA ILE A 511 7.02 27.30 6.68
C ILE A 511 7.41 28.46 5.77
N SER A 512 6.39 29.07 5.16
CA SER A 512 6.50 30.29 4.35
C SER A 512 6.12 31.55 5.15
N PRO A 513 6.44 32.77 4.65
CA PRO A 513 5.88 34.00 5.21
C PRO A 513 4.34 34.02 5.14
N ASN A 514 3.70 34.69 6.09
CA ASN A 514 2.25 34.87 6.24
C ASN A 514 1.49 33.57 6.60
N GLU A 515 2.18 32.55 7.11
CA GLU A 515 1.55 31.37 7.67
C GLU A 515 1.26 31.55 9.17
N GLN A 516 0.14 30.97 9.62
CA GLN A 516 -0.21 30.96 11.05
C GLN A 516 0.56 29.85 11.76
N VAL A 517 1.17 30.20 12.88
CA VAL A 517 1.89 29.27 13.76
C VAL A 517 1.41 29.38 15.19
N TYR A 518 1.64 28.37 16.00
CA TYR A 518 1.31 28.35 17.43
C TYR A 518 2.48 27.84 18.27
N GLU A 519 2.44 28.08 19.58
CA GLU A 519 3.45 27.58 20.51
C GLU A 519 3.55 26.06 20.47
N GLY A 520 4.76 25.53 20.32
CA GLY A 520 5.04 24.11 20.21
C GLY A 520 4.96 23.55 18.78
N MET A 521 4.58 24.36 17.78
CA MET A 521 4.62 23.96 16.37
C MET A 521 6.08 23.87 15.90
N ILE A 522 6.42 22.78 15.17
CA ILE A 522 7.73 22.59 14.56
C ILE A 522 7.71 23.29 13.20
N VAL A 523 8.56 24.26 13.03
CA VAL A 523 8.61 25.15 11.86
C VAL A 523 9.86 24.97 11.02
N GLY A 524 10.74 24.04 11.41
CA GLY A 524 11.94 23.73 10.68
C GLY A 524 12.82 22.68 11.36
N GLU A 525 13.82 22.20 10.63
CA GLU A 525 14.89 21.30 11.09
C GLU A 525 16.09 22.14 11.51
N ASN A 526 16.60 21.92 12.73
CA ASN A 526 17.81 22.57 13.20
C ASN A 526 19.06 21.97 12.55
N SER A 527 20.07 22.79 12.25
CA SER A 527 21.38 22.32 11.80
C SER A 527 22.18 21.57 12.88
N ARG A 528 21.75 21.66 14.17
CA ARG A 528 22.35 20.99 15.34
C ARG A 528 21.43 19.91 15.89
N GLU A 529 21.97 19.06 16.76
CA GLU A 529 21.24 17.92 17.33
C GLU A 529 20.13 18.31 18.32
N ASN A 530 20.20 19.49 18.94
CA ASN A 530 19.23 19.93 19.95
C ASN A 530 18.08 20.73 19.35
N ASP A 531 16.90 20.59 19.95
CA ASP A 531 15.77 21.47 19.66
C ASP A 531 16.04 22.90 20.14
N ILE A 532 15.54 23.88 19.39
CA ILE A 532 15.65 25.29 19.69
C ILE A 532 14.29 25.95 19.57
N ASP A 533 13.88 26.66 20.62
CA ASP A 533 12.69 27.52 20.57
C ASP A 533 13.02 28.82 19.84
N ILE A 534 12.21 29.18 18.83
CA ILE A 534 12.42 30.33 17.94
C ILE A 534 11.14 31.14 17.76
N ASN A 535 11.29 32.41 17.33
CA ASN A 535 10.15 33.28 17.00
C ASN A 535 10.13 33.64 15.51
N PRO A 536 9.32 32.91 14.67
CA PRO A 536 9.17 33.24 13.28
C PRO A 536 8.23 34.43 12.99
N CYS A 537 7.50 34.89 14.02
CA CYS A 537 6.54 35.99 13.92
C CYS A 537 7.20 37.38 14.14
N LYS A 538 8.52 37.44 14.36
CA LYS A 538 9.24 38.65 14.68
C LYS A 538 9.14 39.68 13.55
N LYS A 539 8.61 40.87 13.85
CA LYS A 539 8.53 42.00 12.91
C LYS A 539 9.82 42.82 12.93
N LYS A 540 10.19 43.40 11.78
CA LYS A 540 11.30 44.36 11.70
C LYS A 540 10.91 45.62 12.49
N ASN A 541 11.74 46.01 13.47
CA ASN A 541 11.52 47.28 14.14
C ASN A 541 11.75 48.41 13.15
N VAL A 542 10.74 49.21 12.92
CA VAL A 542 10.82 50.41 12.08
C VAL A 542 11.42 51.51 12.93
N SER A 543 12.71 51.84 12.76
CA SER A 543 13.30 53.04 13.34
C SER A 543 13.13 54.21 12.37
N ASN A 544 12.86 55.39 12.91
CA ASN A 544 12.73 56.64 12.12
C ASN A 544 14.04 57.11 11.48
N MET A 545 15.15 56.39 11.64
CA MET A 545 16.42 56.68 10.98
C MET A 545 16.51 55.92 9.65
N ARG A 546 16.43 56.63 8.55
CA ARG A 546 16.78 56.12 7.21
C ARG A 546 18.30 56.01 7.12
N THR A 547 18.83 54.78 7.22
CA THR A 547 20.20 54.45 6.79
C THR A 547 20.12 53.92 5.35
N SER A 548 20.99 54.41 4.51
CA SER A 548 21.06 54.07 3.07
C SER A 548 21.35 52.60 2.77
N SER A 549 21.63 51.79 3.78
CA SER A 549 21.87 50.33 3.68
C SER A 549 20.65 49.48 4.06
N SER A 550 19.46 50.08 4.32
CA SER A 550 18.29 49.34 4.84
C SER A 550 17.33 48.77 3.81
N ASP A 551 17.58 48.98 2.53
CA ASP A 551 16.71 48.58 1.42
C ASP A 551 17.22 47.36 0.61
N GLU A 552 18.13 46.56 1.17
CA GLU A 552 18.46 45.27 0.55
C GLU A 552 17.24 44.35 0.60
N ALA A 553 16.87 43.84 -0.56
CA ALA A 553 15.78 42.87 -0.67
C ALA A 553 16.12 41.61 0.15
N ILE A 554 15.24 41.26 1.09
CA ILE A 554 15.35 40.04 1.88
C ILE A 554 15.24 38.85 0.95
N ARG A 555 16.32 38.06 0.81
CA ARG A 555 16.30 36.78 0.10
C ARG A 555 16.00 35.68 1.10
N LEU A 556 14.89 34.98 0.88
CA LEU A 556 14.52 33.78 1.67
C LEU A 556 14.93 32.53 0.90
N THR A 557 15.49 31.58 1.62
CA THR A 557 15.65 30.21 1.12
C THR A 557 14.27 29.57 1.01
N PRO A 558 13.91 28.92 -0.12
CA PRO A 558 12.64 28.21 -0.23
C PRO A 558 12.45 27.21 0.92
N PRO A 559 11.27 27.15 1.54
CA PRO A 559 11.00 26.19 2.59
C PRO A 559 10.93 24.77 2.03
N ARG A 560 11.29 23.79 2.85
CA ARG A 560 11.05 22.37 2.57
C ARG A 560 9.64 22.02 3.02
N ILE A 561 8.72 21.91 2.06
CA ILE A 561 7.36 21.44 2.33
C ILE A 561 7.40 19.92 2.43
N LEU A 562 6.95 19.36 3.55
CA LEU A 562 6.95 17.94 3.81
C LEU A 562 5.63 17.33 3.33
N SER A 563 5.71 16.20 2.60
CA SER A 563 4.54 15.35 2.37
C SER A 563 4.09 14.67 3.68
N LEU A 564 2.94 14.02 3.68
CA LEU A 564 2.46 13.27 4.85
C LEU A 564 3.48 12.21 5.28
N GLU A 565 4.00 11.43 4.35
CA GLU A 565 4.99 10.38 4.60
C GLU A 565 6.28 10.99 5.20
N GLN A 566 6.78 12.05 4.58
CA GLN A 566 7.97 12.74 5.07
C GLN A 566 7.76 13.34 6.47
N ALA A 567 6.54 13.80 6.77
CA ALA A 567 6.20 14.32 8.10
C ALA A 567 6.18 13.18 9.14
N ILE A 568 5.62 12.03 8.80
CA ILE A 568 5.57 10.84 9.67
C ILE A 568 6.98 10.29 9.91
N GLU A 569 7.82 10.21 8.88
CA GLU A 569 9.21 9.78 8.98
C GLU A 569 10.07 10.76 9.83
N TYR A 570 9.75 12.05 9.76
CA TYR A 570 10.53 13.09 10.42
C TYR A 570 10.37 13.09 11.94
N ILE A 571 9.18 12.84 12.48
CA ILE A 571 8.88 13.02 13.90
C ILE A 571 9.62 12.05 14.82
N ASN A 572 9.98 12.55 16.02
CA ASN A 572 10.48 11.74 17.13
C ASN A 572 9.33 11.34 18.07
N SER A 573 9.62 10.52 19.08
CA SER A 573 8.64 10.01 20.05
C SER A 573 7.92 11.08 20.87
N ASP A 574 8.51 12.28 20.99
CA ASP A 574 7.94 13.44 21.68
C ASP A 574 7.26 14.42 20.72
N GLU A 575 7.08 14.04 19.47
CA GLU A 575 6.51 14.84 18.39
C GLU A 575 5.28 14.16 17.78
N LEU A 576 4.40 14.95 17.20
CA LEU A 576 3.17 14.52 16.54
C LEU A 576 3.02 15.20 15.18
N VAL A 577 2.35 14.53 14.26
CA VAL A 577 1.86 15.15 13.03
C VAL A 577 0.39 15.52 13.23
N GLU A 578 0.06 16.78 13.07
CA GLU A 578 -1.31 17.27 12.95
C GLU A 578 -1.75 17.19 11.51
N VAL A 579 -2.82 16.47 11.27
CA VAL A 579 -3.38 16.24 9.93
C VAL A 579 -4.78 16.85 9.87
N THR A 580 -4.97 17.75 8.92
CA THR A 580 -6.25 18.40 8.65
C THR A 580 -6.55 18.32 7.15
N PRO A 581 -7.77 18.57 6.69
CA PRO A 581 -8.09 18.59 5.25
C PRO A 581 -7.18 19.50 4.42
N GLU A 582 -6.75 20.63 4.99
CA GLU A 582 -5.98 21.65 4.27
C GLU A 582 -4.47 21.60 4.55
N HIS A 583 -4.06 21.18 5.77
CA HIS A 583 -2.67 21.30 6.22
C HIS A 583 -2.14 20.04 6.89
N ILE A 584 -0.84 19.83 6.75
CA ILE A 584 -0.03 18.88 7.52
C ILE A 584 0.97 19.71 8.32
N ARG A 585 0.90 19.64 9.66
CA ARG A 585 1.75 20.41 10.56
C ARG A 585 2.47 19.47 11.52
N LEU A 586 3.71 19.80 11.85
CA LEU A 586 4.47 19.09 12.87
C LEU A 586 4.40 19.85 14.19
N ARG A 587 4.30 19.14 15.30
CA ARG A 587 4.28 19.78 16.61
C ARG A 587 4.92 18.92 17.70
N LYS A 588 5.30 19.55 18.79
CA LYS A 588 5.65 18.82 20.01
C LYS A 588 4.38 18.24 20.67
N ALA A 589 4.48 17.07 21.27
CA ALA A 589 3.38 16.47 22.05
C ALA A 589 3.00 17.39 23.21
N ILE A 590 3.99 17.99 23.88
CA ILE A 590 3.82 19.00 24.93
C ILE A 590 4.09 20.39 24.31
N LEU A 591 3.04 21.20 24.17
CA LEU A 591 3.14 22.49 23.51
C LEU A 591 3.87 23.53 24.39
N ASP A 592 3.58 23.56 25.69
CA ASP A 592 4.15 24.53 26.64
C ASP A 592 5.68 24.40 26.78
N ARG A 593 6.38 25.47 26.43
CA ARG A 593 7.84 25.54 26.48
C ARG A 593 8.41 25.28 27.88
N THR A 594 7.73 25.80 28.94
CA THR A 594 8.21 25.71 30.32
C THR A 594 8.16 24.25 30.80
N ILE A 595 7.08 23.54 30.43
CA ILE A 595 6.90 22.11 30.76
C ILE A 595 7.95 21.28 30.02
N ARG A 596 8.17 21.52 28.73
CA ARG A 596 9.24 20.84 27.96
C ARG A 596 10.61 21.04 28.62
N GLY A 597 10.94 22.28 28.97
CA GLY A 597 12.20 22.60 29.61
C GLY A 597 12.41 21.95 31.00
N ARG A 598 11.32 21.77 31.78
CA ARG A 598 11.37 21.03 33.06
C ARG A 598 11.62 19.55 32.85
N ASN A 599 10.89 18.94 31.89
CA ASN A 599 11.02 17.52 31.58
C ASN A 599 12.43 17.18 31.05
N ALA A 600 13.00 18.01 30.17
CA ALA A 600 14.36 17.86 29.69
C ALA A 600 15.43 17.96 30.80
N LYS A 601 15.20 18.84 31.80
CA LYS A 601 16.09 18.93 32.97
C LYS A 601 15.99 17.71 33.89
N ASN A 602 14.80 17.16 34.05
CA ASN A 602 14.58 15.98 34.89
C ASN A 602 15.19 14.73 34.24
N ALA A 603 15.06 14.55 32.94
CA ALA A 603 15.64 13.44 32.17
C ALA A 603 17.20 13.44 32.20
N ARG A 604 17.84 14.59 32.36
CA ARG A 604 19.31 14.70 32.52
C ARG A 604 19.82 14.41 33.93
N LYS A 605 18.92 14.32 34.93
CA LYS A 605 19.27 14.10 36.34
C LYS A 605 19.04 12.66 36.82
N GLY A 606 18.26 11.88 36.08
CA GLY A 606 18.08 10.43 36.25
C GLY A 606 19.00 9.67 35.30
#